data_c1278f5bd9f77d396779ec2885fc85d8
#
_entry.id   c1278f5bd9f77d396779ec2885fc85d8
#
_cell.length_a   1.000
_cell.length_b   1.000
_cell.length_c   1.000
_cell.angle_alpha   90.00
_cell.angle_beta   90.00
_cell.angle_gamma   90.00
#
_symmetry.space_group_name_H-M   'P 1'
#
loop_
_entity.id
_entity.type
_entity.pdbx_description
1 polymer ?
#
loop_
_entity_poly.entity_id
_entity_poly.type
_entity_poly.pdbx_seq_one_letter_code
_entity_poly.pdbx_strand_id
1 'polypeptide(L)'
;YTSSSDLHNTLATTQSAIATGNIAIDCILTAKLDYAEKHGIKTEYSIMAPENFPLDSVELSSILGNIWNNSIEAGERLIISDPTEHPYIYFYIKPYQNMILIHIENNYDGVIKGSIDGDILSVKQGKEHGLGIRRVKELVEKADGVLQITSDNKIFSVHIMIPDKENNKLL
;
A
#
# COMPACT_ATOMS: atom_id res chain seq x y z
N TYR A 1 -19.12 -37.78 30.31
CA TYR A 1 -19.72 -36.71 29.49
C TYR A 1 -18.78 -35.53 29.53
N THR A 2 -17.85 -35.44 28.58
CA THR A 2 -17.00 -34.31 28.40
C THR A 2 -17.46 -33.56 27.14
N SER A 3 -17.84 -32.32 27.34
CA SER A 3 -18.50 -31.47 26.37
C SER A 3 -17.51 -30.94 25.31
N SER A 4 -17.96 -31.03 24.08
CA SER A 4 -17.25 -30.70 22.83
C SER A 4 -17.15 -29.17 22.56
N SER A 5 -16.91 -28.35 23.55
CA SER A 5 -16.93 -26.88 23.38
C SER A 5 -15.59 -26.17 23.42
N ASP A 6 -14.46 -26.88 23.51
CA ASP A 6 -13.15 -26.24 23.70
C ASP A 6 -12.21 -26.28 22.47
N LEU A 7 -12.73 -26.58 21.28
CA LEU A 7 -11.91 -26.68 20.06
C LEU A 7 -12.07 -25.51 19.07
N HIS A 8 -12.80 -24.46 19.44
CA HIS A 8 -13.04 -23.31 18.54
C HIS A 8 -12.27 -22.04 18.86
N ASN A 9 -11.30 -22.07 19.77
CA ASN A 9 -10.66 -20.82 20.23
C ASN A 9 -9.14 -20.78 20.06
N THR A 10 -8.58 -21.46 19.07
CA THR A 10 -7.13 -21.34 18.79
C THR A 10 -6.85 -21.31 17.30
N LEU A 11 -7.57 -20.48 16.57
CA LEU A 11 -7.06 -19.89 15.34
C LEU A 11 -6.73 -18.43 15.64
N ALA A 12 -5.77 -18.23 16.54
CA ALA A 12 -4.94 -17.05 16.48
C ALA A 12 -4.22 -17.16 15.14
N THR A 13 -4.67 -16.42 14.16
CA THR A 13 -3.90 -16.11 12.97
C THR A 13 -2.62 -15.42 13.45
N THR A 14 -1.60 -16.20 13.72
CA THR A 14 -0.23 -15.72 13.79
C THR A 14 0.02 -15.18 12.39
N GLN A 15 -0.14 -13.86 12.20
CA GLN A 15 0.40 -13.19 11.04
C GLN A 15 1.88 -13.54 11.03
N SER A 16 2.28 -14.42 10.12
CA SER A 16 3.69 -14.71 9.91
C SER A 16 4.34 -13.39 9.51
N ALA A 17 5.35 -12.98 10.28
CA ALA A 17 6.11 -11.78 9.96
C ALA A 17 6.52 -11.82 8.48
N ILE A 18 6.34 -10.71 7.76
CA ILE A 18 6.78 -10.60 6.38
C ILE A 18 8.31 -10.74 6.38
N ALA A 19 8.82 -11.64 5.58
CA ALA A 19 10.25 -11.94 5.47
C ALA A 19 10.65 -12.00 3.99
N THR A 20 10.75 -10.83 3.35
CA THR A 20 11.16 -10.70 1.94
C THR A 20 12.67 -10.70 1.78
N GLY A 21 13.42 -10.49 2.86
CA GLY A 21 14.85 -10.23 2.86
C GLY A 21 15.19 -8.73 2.74
N ASN A 22 14.21 -7.87 2.45
CA ASN A 22 14.37 -6.42 2.46
C ASN A 22 13.81 -5.84 3.75
N ILE A 23 14.70 -5.37 4.63
CA ILE A 23 14.35 -4.88 5.97
C ILE A 23 13.35 -3.74 5.93
N ALA A 24 13.46 -2.82 4.96
CA ALA A 24 12.55 -1.69 4.83
C ALA A 24 11.13 -2.14 4.52
N ILE A 25 10.97 -3.09 3.60
CA ILE A 25 9.69 -3.69 3.25
C ILE A 25 9.12 -4.42 4.47
N ASP A 26 9.91 -5.28 5.07
CA ASP A 26 9.48 -6.16 6.17
C ASP A 26 8.99 -5.34 7.37
N CYS A 27 9.74 -4.32 7.79
CA CYS A 27 9.36 -3.45 8.90
C CYS A 27 8.10 -2.63 8.62
N ILE A 28 8.05 -1.94 7.48
CA ILE A 28 6.93 -1.07 7.12
C ILE A 28 5.65 -1.89 6.96
N LEU A 29 5.68 -2.96 6.19
CA LEU A 29 4.48 -3.72 5.89
C LEU A 29 3.95 -4.47 7.11
N THR A 30 4.83 -5.05 7.95
CA THR A 30 4.38 -5.67 9.20
C THR A 30 3.64 -4.66 10.08
N ALA A 31 4.17 -3.44 10.25
CA ALA A 31 3.53 -2.40 11.03
C ALA A 31 2.20 -1.92 10.43
N LYS A 32 2.13 -1.76 9.10
CA LYS A 32 0.92 -1.29 8.43
C LYS A 32 -0.20 -2.33 8.40
N LEU A 33 0.14 -3.60 8.19
CA LEU A 33 -0.81 -4.70 8.22
C LEU A 33 -1.40 -4.88 9.63
N ASP A 34 -0.56 -4.87 10.66
CA ASP A 34 -1.00 -4.96 12.06
C ASP A 34 -1.93 -3.79 12.44
N TYR A 35 -1.57 -2.58 12.03
CA TYR A 35 -2.41 -1.41 12.27
C TYR A 35 -3.76 -1.51 11.55
N ALA A 36 -3.77 -1.85 10.27
CA ALA A 36 -5.00 -1.97 9.47
C ALA A 36 -5.95 -3.02 10.06
N GLU A 37 -5.43 -4.20 10.44
CA GLU A 37 -6.22 -5.25 11.06
C GLU A 37 -6.85 -4.80 12.37
N LYS A 38 -6.07 -4.16 13.26
CA LYS A 38 -6.57 -3.63 14.54
C LYS A 38 -7.66 -2.57 14.39
N HIS A 39 -7.69 -1.89 13.24
CA HIS A 39 -8.68 -0.86 12.91
C HIS A 39 -9.82 -1.37 12.01
N GLY A 40 -9.97 -2.69 11.87
CA GLY A 40 -11.08 -3.29 11.13
C GLY A 40 -10.99 -3.16 9.62
N ILE A 41 -9.80 -2.92 9.08
CA ILE A 41 -9.55 -2.85 7.63
C ILE A 41 -9.03 -4.21 7.17
N LYS A 42 -9.77 -4.88 6.28
CA LYS A 42 -9.32 -6.14 5.70
C LYS A 42 -8.14 -5.91 4.77
N THR A 43 -7.10 -6.73 4.89
CA THR A 43 -5.93 -6.63 4.03
C THR A 43 -5.69 -7.93 3.27
N GLU A 44 -5.38 -7.80 1.98
CA GLU A 44 -4.89 -8.90 1.14
C GLU A 44 -3.58 -8.44 0.47
N TYR A 45 -2.56 -9.27 0.48
CA TYR A 45 -1.27 -8.88 -0.08
C TYR A 45 -0.50 -10.04 -0.72
N SER A 46 0.37 -9.69 -1.67
CA SER A 46 1.33 -10.60 -2.30
C SER A 46 2.64 -9.85 -2.53
N ILE A 47 3.74 -10.34 -1.97
CA ILE A 47 5.02 -9.64 -2.00
C ILE A 47 6.09 -10.55 -2.60
N MET A 48 6.55 -10.19 -3.80
CA MET A 48 7.68 -10.77 -4.49
C MET A 48 8.68 -9.65 -4.80
N ALA A 49 9.37 -9.19 -3.77
CA ALA A 49 10.35 -8.13 -3.90
C ALA A 49 11.73 -8.73 -4.23
N PRO A 50 12.52 -8.08 -5.12
CA PRO A 50 13.89 -8.47 -5.32
C PRO A 50 14.71 -8.17 -4.06
N GLU A 51 15.74 -8.96 -3.82
CA GLU A 51 16.67 -8.76 -2.68
C GLU A 51 17.32 -7.38 -2.75
N ASN A 52 17.77 -6.99 -3.94
CA ASN A 52 18.32 -5.68 -4.22
C ASN A 52 17.24 -4.79 -4.86
N PHE A 53 16.59 -3.97 -4.08
CA PHE A 53 15.59 -3.03 -4.57
C PHE A 53 16.26 -1.78 -5.18
N PRO A 54 15.78 -1.24 -6.31
CA PRO A 54 16.41 -0.08 -6.98
C PRO A 54 16.25 1.27 -6.24
N LEU A 55 15.64 1.26 -5.09
CA LEU A 55 15.53 2.38 -4.15
C LEU A 55 16.28 2.07 -2.87
N ASP A 56 16.85 3.07 -2.22
CA ASP A 56 17.38 2.89 -0.88
C ASP A 56 16.28 2.67 0.17
N SER A 57 16.65 2.21 1.35
CA SER A 57 15.70 1.87 2.42
C SER A 57 14.87 3.07 2.87
N VAL A 58 15.41 4.29 2.84
CA VAL A 58 14.71 5.51 3.25
C VAL A 58 13.68 5.91 2.19
N GLU A 59 14.07 5.90 0.93
CA GLU A 59 13.21 6.19 -0.21
C GLU A 59 12.04 5.20 -0.29
N LEU A 60 12.35 3.90 -0.20
CA LEU A 60 11.35 2.84 -0.23
C LEU A 60 10.39 2.92 0.96
N SER A 61 10.91 3.15 2.17
CA SER A 61 10.09 3.35 3.37
C SER A 61 9.18 4.58 3.24
N SER A 62 9.67 5.65 2.64
CA SER A 62 8.89 6.86 2.39
C SER A 62 7.75 6.60 1.41
N ILE A 63 8.00 5.91 0.30
CA ILE A 63 6.97 5.54 -0.67
C ILE A 63 5.92 4.65 -0.02
N LEU A 64 6.32 3.51 0.55
CA LEU A 64 5.41 2.55 1.16
C LEU A 64 4.62 3.17 2.31
N GLY A 65 5.27 3.92 3.18
CA GLY A 65 4.61 4.60 4.30
C GLY A 65 3.52 5.56 3.84
N ASN A 66 3.77 6.36 2.81
CA ASN A 66 2.79 7.33 2.30
C ASN A 66 1.59 6.66 1.61
N ILE A 67 1.81 5.69 0.74
CA ILE A 67 0.69 5.03 0.05
C ILE A 67 -0.18 4.22 1.01
N TRP A 68 0.42 3.53 1.99
CA TRP A 68 -0.31 2.80 3.01
C TRP A 68 -1.07 3.72 3.97
N ASN A 69 -0.48 4.84 4.41
CA ASN A 69 -1.17 5.82 5.24
C ASN A 69 -2.42 6.35 4.55
N ASN A 70 -2.33 6.70 3.27
CA ASN A 70 -3.47 7.19 2.51
C ASN A 70 -4.60 6.15 2.45
N SER A 71 -4.27 4.88 2.22
CA SER A 71 -5.25 3.80 2.15
C SER A 71 -5.90 3.51 3.50
N ILE A 72 -5.11 3.50 4.58
CA ILE A 72 -5.62 3.32 5.96
C ILE A 72 -6.55 4.47 6.35
N GLU A 73 -6.14 5.72 6.15
CA GLU A 73 -6.98 6.90 6.43
C GLU A 73 -8.29 6.88 5.64
N ALA A 74 -8.26 6.42 4.38
CA ALA A 74 -9.44 6.26 3.57
C ALA A 74 -10.39 5.19 4.15
N GLY A 75 -9.85 4.05 4.60
CA GLY A 75 -10.61 3.00 5.25
C GLY A 75 -11.24 3.45 6.58
N GLU A 76 -10.49 4.17 7.41
CA GLU A 76 -10.99 4.73 8.68
C GLU A 76 -12.14 5.73 8.44
N ARG A 77 -12.02 6.59 7.42
CA ARG A 77 -13.12 7.49 7.04
C ARG A 77 -14.34 6.73 6.54
N LEU A 78 -14.14 5.66 5.76
CA LEU A 78 -15.24 4.84 5.26
C LEU A 78 -16.03 4.20 6.41
N ILE A 79 -15.37 3.64 7.43
CA ILE A 79 -16.01 3.08 8.62
C ILE A 79 -16.90 4.12 9.31
N ILE A 80 -16.43 5.37 9.40
CA ILE A 80 -17.18 6.45 10.05
C ILE A 80 -18.36 6.92 9.19
N SER A 81 -18.17 7.06 7.89
CA SER A 81 -19.18 7.59 6.97
C SER A 81 -20.27 6.57 6.61
N ASP A 82 -19.91 5.30 6.54
CA ASP A 82 -20.83 4.20 6.23
C ASP A 82 -20.42 2.93 7.01
N PRO A 83 -20.96 2.75 8.22
CA PRO A 83 -20.64 1.58 9.06
C PRO A 83 -21.09 0.23 8.47
N THR A 84 -21.85 0.21 7.38
CA THR A 84 -22.29 -1.00 6.69
C THR A 84 -21.29 -1.47 5.64
N GLU A 85 -20.41 -0.58 5.20
CA GLU A 85 -19.32 -0.90 4.27
C GLU A 85 -18.14 -1.55 4.99
N HIS A 86 -17.44 -2.41 4.26
CA HIS A 86 -16.27 -3.11 4.77
C HIS A 86 -15.01 -2.59 4.08
N PRO A 87 -14.18 -1.78 4.76
CA PRO A 87 -12.95 -1.27 4.17
C PRO A 87 -11.97 -2.42 3.89
N TYR A 88 -11.31 -2.32 2.75
CA TYR A 88 -10.26 -3.25 2.37
C TYR A 88 -9.06 -2.53 1.76
N ILE A 89 -7.89 -3.16 1.85
CA ILE A 89 -6.67 -2.79 1.14
C ILE A 89 -6.14 -4.04 0.44
N TYR A 90 -5.91 -3.92 -0.86
CA TYR A 90 -5.20 -4.90 -1.65
C TYR A 90 -3.84 -4.36 -2.05
N PHE A 91 -2.77 -5.11 -1.79
CA PHE A 91 -1.41 -4.67 -2.01
C PHE A 91 -0.55 -5.75 -2.66
N TYR A 92 0.27 -5.38 -3.64
CA TYR A 92 1.31 -6.28 -4.11
C TYR A 92 2.60 -5.55 -4.51
N ILE A 93 3.71 -6.27 -4.40
CA ILE A 93 4.98 -5.98 -5.05
C ILE A 93 5.34 -7.19 -5.90
N LYS A 94 5.64 -6.99 -7.18
CA LYS A 94 6.06 -8.06 -8.07
C LYS A 94 7.00 -7.57 -9.17
N PRO A 95 7.96 -8.42 -9.60
CA PRO A 95 8.71 -8.14 -10.82
C PRO A 95 7.82 -8.32 -12.05
N TYR A 96 8.03 -7.49 -13.04
CA TYR A 96 7.38 -7.60 -14.34
C TYR A 96 8.33 -7.12 -15.42
N GLN A 97 8.83 -8.04 -16.26
CA GLN A 97 9.91 -7.75 -17.23
C GLN A 97 11.12 -7.14 -16.51
N ASN A 98 11.57 -5.95 -16.96
CA ASN A 98 12.68 -5.21 -16.36
C ASN A 98 12.20 -4.11 -15.39
N MET A 99 11.01 -4.30 -14.79
CA MET A 99 10.39 -3.36 -13.87
C MET A 99 9.99 -4.06 -12.58
N ILE A 100 9.90 -3.29 -11.51
CA ILE A 100 9.26 -3.70 -10.27
C ILE A 100 7.94 -2.93 -10.18
N LEU A 101 6.85 -3.67 -10.02
CA LEU A 101 5.52 -3.10 -9.84
C LEU A 101 5.19 -3.07 -8.35
N ILE A 102 4.74 -1.91 -7.87
CA ILE A 102 4.12 -1.72 -6.57
C ILE A 102 2.69 -1.24 -6.82
N HIS A 103 1.73 -1.93 -6.25
CA HIS A 103 0.32 -1.57 -6.37
C HIS A 103 -0.35 -1.59 -5.01
N ILE A 104 -1.17 -0.58 -4.77
CA ILE A 104 -2.09 -0.54 -3.64
C ILE A 104 -3.45 -0.07 -4.12
N GLU A 105 -4.49 -0.75 -3.66
CA GLU A 105 -5.88 -0.44 -3.95
C GLU A 105 -6.70 -0.48 -2.67
N ASN A 106 -7.63 0.45 -2.53
CA ASN A 106 -8.58 0.46 -1.43
C ASN A 106 -9.94 1.03 -1.87
N ASN A 107 -11.00 0.59 -1.20
CA ASN A 107 -12.27 1.31 -1.28
C ASN A 107 -12.24 2.54 -0.34
N TYR A 108 -13.10 3.52 -0.64
CA TYR A 108 -13.17 4.76 0.12
C TYR A 108 -14.58 5.40 0.06
N ASP A 109 -14.82 6.43 0.85
CA ASP A 109 -16.10 7.12 0.99
C ASP A 109 -16.56 7.94 -0.24
N GLY A 110 -15.77 7.97 -1.31
CA GLY A 110 -16.03 8.77 -2.51
C GLY A 110 -15.50 10.20 -2.40
N VAL A 111 -14.94 10.59 -1.27
CA VAL A 111 -14.37 11.93 -1.04
C VAL A 111 -12.85 11.88 -1.22
N ILE A 112 -12.37 12.55 -2.26
CA ILE A 112 -10.94 12.77 -2.45
C ILE A 112 -10.59 14.12 -1.87
N LYS A 113 -9.71 14.12 -0.84
CA LYS A 113 -9.16 15.36 -0.30
C LYS A 113 -8.04 15.85 -1.21
N GLY A 114 -8.38 16.68 -2.19
CA GLY A 114 -7.48 17.22 -3.19
C GLY A 114 -8.14 17.26 -4.56
N SER A 115 -7.52 17.88 -5.56
CA SER A 115 -8.01 17.81 -6.93
C SER A 115 -7.14 16.87 -7.75
N ILE A 116 -7.80 16.10 -8.63
CA ILE A 116 -7.14 15.34 -9.67
C ILE A 116 -7.03 16.27 -10.86
N ASP A 117 -5.83 16.67 -11.22
CA ASP A 117 -5.57 17.46 -12.42
C ASP A 117 -4.79 16.57 -13.40
N GLY A 118 -5.47 16.11 -14.45
CA GLY A 118 -4.94 15.13 -15.37
C GLY A 118 -4.74 13.75 -14.70
N ASP A 119 -3.68 13.06 -15.06
CA ASP A 119 -3.32 11.73 -14.52
C ASP A 119 -2.70 11.75 -13.12
N ILE A 120 -2.69 12.89 -12.44
CA ILE A 120 -1.99 13.08 -11.16
C ILE A 120 -2.89 13.86 -10.19
N LEU A 121 -3.00 13.37 -8.96
CA LEU A 121 -3.58 14.10 -7.84
C LEU A 121 -2.79 15.39 -7.59
N SER A 122 -3.28 16.52 -8.11
CA SER A 122 -2.78 17.82 -7.73
C SER A 122 -3.59 18.34 -6.56
N VAL A 123 -2.92 18.57 -5.44
CA VAL A 123 -3.55 19.07 -4.22
C VAL A 123 -3.74 20.56 -4.32
N LYS A 124 -4.96 20.99 -4.57
CA LYS A 124 -5.39 22.35 -4.26
C LYS A 124 -6.04 22.36 -2.89
N GLN A 125 -5.35 22.95 -1.92
CA GLN A 125 -5.82 23.39 -0.60
C GLN A 125 -6.17 22.31 0.44
N GLY A 126 -5.20 22.02 1.26
CA GLY A 126 -5.29 21.33 2.53
C GLY A 126 -3.88 20.97 2.96
N LYS A 127 -3.32 21.69 3.92
CA LYS A 127 -1.88 21.73 4.23
C LYS A 127 -1.21 20.40 4.62
N GLU A 128 -1.91 19.27 4.71
CA GLU A 128 -1.33 18.04 5.24
C GLU A 128 -1.49 16.79 4.33
N HIS A 129 -2.56 16.66 3.54
CA HIS A 129 -2.86 15.41 2.82
C HIS A 129 -2.26 15.30 1.41
N GLY A 130 -1.72 16.37 0.84
CA GLY A 130 -1.11 16.34 -0.48
C GLY A 130 0.38 16.12 -0.51
N LEU A 131 1.03 16.27 0.63
CA LEU A 131 2.48 16.16 0.72
C LEU A 131 2.96 14.71 0.52
N GLY A 132 2.18 13.72 0.98
CA GLY A 132 2.54 12.31 0.88
C GLY A 132 2.63 11.80 -0.56
N ILE A 133 1.59 12.03 -1.36
CA ILE A 133 1.57 11.61 -2.77
C ILE A 133 2.56 12.41 -3.62
N ARG A 134 2.73 13.71 -3.33
CA ARG A 134 3.76 14.51 -3.98
C ARG A 134 5.15 13.96 -3.71
N ARG A 135 5.43 13.57 -2.47
CA ARG A 135 6.70 12.95 -2.10
C ARG A 135 6.91 11.61 -2.82
N VAL A 136 5.86 10.78 -2.92
CA VAL A 136 5.91 9.53 -3.70
C VAL A 136 6.27 9.82 -5.15
N LYS A 137 5.61 10.80 -5.78
CA LYS A 137 5.89 11.20 -7.16
C LYS A 137 7.35 11.60 -7.35
N GLU A 138 7.86 12.49 -6.50
CA GLU A 138 9.25 12.96 -6.58
C GLU A 138 10.27 11.80 -6.48
N LEU A 139 10.02 10.84 -5.58
CA LEU A 139 10.90 9.69 -5.39
C LEU A 139 10.81 8.69 -6.55
N VAL A 140 9.62 8.46 -7.09
CA VAL A 140 9.40 7.58 -8.24
C VAL A 140 10.06 8.18 -9.49
N GLU A 141 9.87 9.48 -9.76
CA GLU A 141 10.52 10.18 -10.88
C GLU A 141 12.04 10.17 -10.76
N LYS A 142 12.59 10.38 -9.55
CA LYS A 142 14.03 10.29 -9.29
C LYS A 142 14.61 8.91 -9.62
N ALA A 143 13.80 7.86 -9.48
CA ALA A 143 14.17 6.48 -9.81
C ALA A 143 13.91 6.11 -11.29
N ASP A 144 13.61 7.07 -12.15
CA ASP A 144 13.20 6.88 -13.54
C ASP A 144 11.93 6.02 -13.68
N GLY A 145 11.09 6.03 -12.62
CA GLY A 145 9.85 5.28 -12.56
C GLY A 145 8.63 6.04 -13.04
N VAL A 146 7.50 5.37 -13.04
CA VAL A 146 6.18 5.92 -13.40
C VAL A 146 5.20 5.73 -12.25
N LEU A 147 4.47 6.78 -11.92
CA LEU A 147 3.38 6.78 -10.97
C LEU A 147 2.07 7.00 -11.71
N GLN A 148 1.12 6.10 -11.55
CA GLN A 148 -0.25 6.25 -12.02
C GLN A 148 -1.23 6.13 -10.85
N ILE A 149 -2.19 7.04 -10.79
CA ILE A 149 -3.25 7.04 -9.78
C ILE A 149 -4.58 7.03 -10.49
N THR A 150 -5.46 6.13 -10.07
CA THR A 150 -6.82 6.04 -10.60
C THR A 150 -7.83 6.08 -9.46
N SER A 151 -8.98 6.65 -9.76
CA SER A 151 -10.12 6.69 -8.84
C SER A 151 -11.40 6.51 -9.64
N ASP A 152 -12.06 5.38 -9.45
CA ASP A 152 -13.30 5.03 -10.12
C ASP A 152 -14.17 4.18 -9.19
N ASN A 153 -15.49 4.38 -9.23
CA ASN A 153 -16.49 3.60 -8.48
C ASN A 153 -16.17 3.43 -6.97
N LYS A 154 -15.66 4.48 -6.33
CA LYS A 154 -15.20 4.44 -4.92
C LYS A 154 -14.04 3.47 -4.68
N ILE A 155 -13.26 3.18 -5.68
CA ILE A 155 -12.00 2.44 -5.60
C ILE A 155 -10.88 3.40 -5.96
N PHE A 156 -9.88 3.49 -5.10
CA PHE A 156 -8.68 4.29 -5.29
C PHE A 156 -7.47 3.37 -5.46
N SER A 157 -6.71 3.57 -6.52
CA SER A 157 -5.55 2.72 -6.83
C SER A 157 -4.33 3.56 -7.14
N VAL A 158 -3.20 3.13 -6.62
CA VAL A 158 -1.87 3.66 -6.91
C VAL A 158 -1.04 2.57 -7.56
N HIS A 159 -0.51 2.84 -8.73
CA HIS A 159 0.40 1.97 -9.47
C HIS A 159 1.75 2.67 -9.62
N ILE A 160 2.80 1.99 -9.20
CA ILE A 160 4.18 2.46 -9.31
C ILE A 160 4.96 1.42 -10.11
N MET A 161 5.69 1.87 -11.12
CA MET A 161 6.62 1.05 -11.90
C MET A 161 8.02 1.65 -11.77
N ILE A 162 8.99 0.87 -11.32
CA ILE A 162 10.37 1.30 -11.14
C ILE A 162 11.28 0.37 -11.95
N PRO A 163 12.21 0.90 -12.79
CA PRO A 163 13.15 0.09 -13.53
C PRO A 163 14.00 -0.80 -12.60
N ASP A 164 14.05 -2.09 -12.91
CA ASP A 164 14.97 -3.03 -12.25
C ASP A 164 16.34 -2.97 -12.94
N LYS A 165 17.24 -2.19 -12.35
CA LYS A 165 18.57 -1.93 -12.92
C LYS A 165 19.50 -3.14 -12.93
N GLU A 166 19.21 -4.18 -12.15
CA GLU A 166 20.03 -5.41 -12.14
C GLU A 166 19.72 -6.32 -13.32
N ASN A 167 18.46 -6.43 -13.73
CA ASN A 167 18.07 -7.19 -14.91
C ASN A 167 18.50 -6.54 -16.25
N ASN A 168 18.81 -5.25 -16.25
CA ASN A 168 19.31 -4.54 -17.45
C ASN A 168 20.80 -4.77 -17.74
N LYS A 169 21.56 -5.45 -16.90
CA LYS A 169 22.99 -5.73 -17.12
C LYS A 169 23.24 -7.02 -17.91
N LEU A 170 22.20 -7.75 -18.27
CA LEU A 170 22.28 -9.05 -18.99
C LEU A 170 21.89 -8.96 -20.48
N LEU A 171 21.71 -7.76 -21.02
CA LEU A 171 21.55 -7.48 -22.45
C LEU A 171 22.73 -6.62 -22.95
#